data_bb2575bd5142174c1bc9442fea0d64e2
#
_entry.id   bb2575bd5142174c1bc9442fea0d64e2
#
_cell.length_a   1.000
_cell.length_b   1.000
_cell.length_c   1.000
_cell.angle_alpha   90.00
_cell.angle_beta   90.00
_cell.angle_gamma   90.00
#
_symmetry.space_group_name_H-M   'P 1'
#
loop_
_entity.id
_entity.type
_entity.pdbx_description
1 polymer ?
#
loop_
_entity_poly.entity_id
_entity_poly.type
_entity_poly.pdbx_seq_one_letter_code
_entity_poly.pdbx_strand_id
1 'polypeptide(L)'
;MTVLNETKMVDGVNTRVVEEREWKDGKLHEVARNYFAICERTKDVFYFGENVDFYENGKVVKHDGSWLAGGGNRAGLFMPGTPKLNMKYYQEIAPGIAMDRAEIVSLDEECKTPAGTFSKCMKVKEGSAIELLATEYKYYAPEIGLVGDGEVKLVKHGFIKGK
;
A
#
# COMPACT_ATOMS: atom_id res chain seq x y z
N MET A 1 -8.56 -4.63 1.29
CA MET A 1 -7.24 -5.08 1.83
C MET A 1 -7.39 -6.03 2.99
N THR A 2 -6.55 -7.06 3.09
CA THR A 2 -6.55 -8.06 4.16
C THR A 2 -5.11 -8.43 4.53
N VAL A 3 -4.72 -8.26 5.79
CA VAL A 3 -3.45 -8.78 6.29
C VAL A 3 -3.62 -10.28 6.50
N LEU A 4 -2.91 -11.09 5.71
CA LEU A 4 -3.00 -12.55 5.78
C LEU A 4 -2.09 -13.10 6.89
N ASN A 5 -2.44 -14.29 7.41
CA ASN A 5 -1.53 -15.03 8.29
C ASN A 5 -0.51 -15.83 7.47
N GLU A 6 0.06 -15.17 6.46
CA GLU A 6 1.05 -15.71 5.54
C GLU A 6 2.29 -14.83 5.55
N THR A 7 3.44 -15.42 5.30
CA THR A 7 4.70 -14.71 5.10
C THR A 7 5.37 -15.20 3.83
N LYS A 8 6.22 -14.33 3.24
CA LYS A 8 7.06 -14.64 2.09
C LYS A 8 8.46 -14.11 2.33
N MET A 9 9.45 -14.92 2.01
CA MET A 9 10.85 -14.48 1.98
C MET A 9 11.09 -13.69 0.70
N VAL A 10 11.49 -12.41 0.83
CA VAL A 10 11.87 -11.54 -0.29
C VAL A 10 13.19 -10.87 0.06
N ASP A 11 14.18 -11.02 -0.78
CA ASP A 11 15.54 -10.45 -0.61
C ASP A 11 16.14 -10.69 0.80
N GLY A 12 15.99 -11.93 1.30
CA GLY A 12 16.47 -12.34 2.62
C GLY A 12 15.66 -11.86 3.81
N VAL A 13 14.53 -11.14 3.60
CA VAL A 13 13.66 -10.63 4.64
C VAL A 13 12.33 -11.40 4.66
N ASN A 14 11.88 -11.81 5.85
CA ASN A 14 10.57 -12.45 6.02
C ASN A 14 9.47 -11.39 6.07
N THR A 15 8.74 -11.25 4.99
CA THR A 15 7.69 -10.23 4.83
C THR A 15 6.32 -10.76 5.20
N ARG A 16 5.43 -9.88 5.65
CA ARG A 16 4.00 -10.13 5.84
C ARG A 16 3.27 -9.93 4.52
N VAL A 17 2.35 -10.85 4.20
CA VAL A 17 1.50 -10.72 3.01
C VAL A 17 0.25 -9.90 3.34
N VAL A 18 0.01 -8.86 2.53
CA VAL A 18 -1.24 -8.08 2.54
C VAL A 18 -1.89 -8.26 1.19
N GLU A 19 -3.06 -8.88 1.17
CA GLU A 19 -3.84 -9.10 -0.05
C GLU A 19 -4.81 -7.94 -0.26
N GLU A 20 -4.79 -7.38 -1.46
CA GLU A 20 -5.74 -6.42 -1.96
C GLU A 20 -6.54 -7.05 -3.08
N ARG A 21 -7.84 -6.76 -3.13
CA ARG A 21 -8.72 -7.21 -4.21
C ARG A 21 -9.54 -6.05 -4.68
N GLU A 22 -9.57 -5.85 -5.99
CA GLU A 22 -10.36 -4.84 -6.65
C GLU A 22 -11.47 -5.46 -7.49
N TRP A 23 -12.63 -4.81 -7.46
CA TRP A 23 -13.78 -5.18 -8.28
C TRP A 23 -14.22 -3.97 -9.11
N LYS A 24 -14.48 -4.21 -10.39
CA LYS A 24 -15.11 -3.25 -11.31
C LYS A 24 -16.44 -3.84 -11.77
N ASP A 25 -17.51 -3.08 -11.62
CA ASP A 25 -18.89 -3.50 -11.98
C ASP A 25 -19.26 -4.88 -11.40
N GLY A 26 -18.90 -5.12 -10.14
CA GLY A 26 -19.16 -6.38 -9.43
C GLY A 26 -18.34 -7.59 -9.88
N LYS A 27 -17.38 -7.41 -10.80
CA LYS A 27 -16.47 -8.47 -11.25
C LYS A 27 -15.09 -8.25 -10.65
N LEU A 28 -14.45 -9.33 -10.21
CA LEU A 28 -13.05 -9.28 -9.76
C LEU A 28 -12.19 -8.80 -10.92
N HIS A 29 -11.44 -7.75 -10.70
CA HIS A 29 -10.57 -7.12 -11.68
C HIS A 29 -9.10 -7.36 -11.38
N GLU A 30 -8.71 -7.24 -10.11
CA GLU A 30 -7.32 -7.37 -9.70
C GLU A 30 -7.20 -8.03 -8.33
N VAL A 31 -6.14 -8.83 -8.16
CA VAL A 31 -5.66 -9.29 -6.85
C VAL A 31 -4.18 -8.98 -6.76
N ALA A 32 -3.81 -8.10 -5.84
CA ALA A 32 -2.41 -7.80 -5.51
C ALA A 32 -2.04 -8.44 -4.17
N ARG A 33 -0.89 -9.11 -4.13
CA ARG A 33 -0.27 -9.62 -2.90
C ARG A 33 0.99 -8.83 -2.62
N ASN A 34 0.88 -7.96 -1.66
CA ASN A 34 1.87 -6.99 -1.25
C ASN A 34 2.73 -7.54 -0.12
N TYR A 35 4.03 -7.29 -0.13
CA TYR A 35 5.01 -7.84 0.81
C TYR A 35 5.64 -6.74 1.65
N PHE A 36 5.29 -6.71 2.95
CA PHE A 36 5.75 -5.68 3.89
C PHE A 36 6.60 -6.25 5.01
N ALA A 37 7.55 -5.47 5.49
CA ALA A 37 8.27 -5.74 6.73
C ALA A 37 8.39 -4.48 7.58
N ILE A 38 8.37 -4.66 8.91
CA ILE A 38 8.52 -3.57 9.88
C ILE A 38 9.92 -3.65 10.49
N CYS A 39 10.65 -2.54 10.45
CA CYS A 39 11.89 -2.40 11.20
C CYS A 39 11.57 -2.30 12.71
N GLU A 40 12.03 -3.25 13.51
CA GLU A 40 11.73 -3.29 14.96
C GLU A 40 12.22 -2.05 15.71
N ARG A 41 13.36 -1.49 15.29
CA ARG A 41 13.98 -0.34 15.94
C ARG A 41 13.26 0.98 15.63
N THR A 42 12.98 1.25 14.35
CA THR A 42 12.44 2.54 13.90
C THR A 42 10.93 2.53 13.71
N LYS A 43 10.33 1.34 13.63
CA LYS A 43 8.92 1.09 13.28
C LYS A 43 8.56 1.53 11.86
N ASP A 44 9.57 1.79 11.02
CA ASP A 44 9.37 2.03 9.61
C ASP A 44 8.81 0.77 8.94
N VAL A 45 7.82 0.93 8.08
CA VAL A 45 7.29 -0.14 7.23
C VAL A 45 7.94 -0.03 5.87
N PHE A 46 8.56 -1.11 5.42
CA PHE A 46 9.17 -1.21 4.10
C PHE A 46 8.33 -2.09 3.18
N TYR A 47 8.26 -1.69 1.92
CA TYR A 47 7.60 -2.42 0.85
C TYR A 47 8.62 -3.16 -0.01
N PHE A 48 8.48 -4.47 -0.07
CA PHE A 48 9.40 -5.37 -0.75
C PHE A 48 8.89 -5.81 -2.12
N GLY A 49 7.77 -5.26 -2.57
CA GLY A 49 7.16 -5.56 -3.86
C GLY A 49 5.86 -6.32 -3.75
N GLU A 50 5.36 -6.73 -4.90
CA GLU A 50 4.06 -7.35 -5.04
C GLU A 50 4.00 -8.38 -6.17
N ASN A 51 3.00 -9.25 -6.08
CA ASN A 51 2.52 -10.05 -7.22
C ASN A 51 1.12 -9.59 -7.55
N VAL A 52 0.90 -9.19 -8.79
CA VAL A 52 -0.39 -8.71 -9.30
C VAL A 52 -0.97 -9.68 -10.31
N ASP A 53 -2.24 -10.01 -10.12
CA ASP A 53 -3.04 -10.84 -11.04
C ASP A 53 -4.22 -10.02 -11.54
N PHE A 54 -4.27 -9.69 -12.82
CA PHE A 54 -5.43 -9.08 -13.46
C PHE A 54 -6.37 -10.12 -14.01
N TYR A 55 -7.67 -9.93 -13.80
CA TYR A 55 -8.72 -10.89 -14.15
C TYR A 55 -9.63 -10.36 -15.25
N GLU A 56 -9.90 -11.23 -16.25
CA GLU A 56 -10.98 -11.06 -17.20
C GLU A 56 -11.81 -12.36 -17.25
N ASN A 57 -13.13 -12.24 -17.11
CA ASN A 57 -14.07 -13.38 -17.10
C ASN A 57 -13.67 -14.50 -16.11
N GLY A 58 -13.14 -14.11 -14.94
CA GLY A 58 -12.74 -15.01 -13.86
C GLY A 58 -11.41 -15.74 -14.10
N LYS A 59 -10.64 -15.36 -15.12
CA LYS A 59 -9.32 -15.94 -15.42
C LYS A 59 -8.24 -14.86 -15.34
N VAL A 60 -7.06 -15.22 -14.84
CA VAL A 60 -5.88 -14.36 -14.87
C VAL A 60 -5.42 -14.18 -16.32
N VAL A 61 -5.24 -12.92 -16.74
CA VAL A 61 -4.85 -12.56 -18.11
C VAL A 61 -3.49 -11.86 -18.18
N LYS A 62 -3.03 -11.22 -17.09
CA LYS A 62 -1.73 -10.53 -17.05
C LYS A 62 -1.25 -10.33 -15.61
N HIS A 63 0.03 -9.98 -15.47
CA HIS A 63 0.74 -9.74 -14.20
C HIS A 63 1.49 -8.39 -14.21
N ASP A 64 0.99 -7.41 -14.96
CA ASP A 64 1.64 -6.09 -15.08
C ASP A 64 1.81 -5.45 -13.70
N GLY A 65 2.92 -4.72 -13.50
CA GLY A 65 3.23 -4.08 -12.24
C GLY A 65 3.88 -4.98 -11.19
N SER A 66 3.86 -6.31 -11.36
CA SER A 66 4.50 -7.21 -10.41
C SER A 66 6.02 -6.98 -10.34
N TRP A 67 6.54 -6.86 -9.14
CA TRP A 67 7.97 -6.72 -8.88
C TRP A 67 8.33 -7.23 -7.49
N LEU A 68 9.60 -7.57 -7.28
CA LEU A 68 10.13 -7.95 -5.97
C LEU A 68 11.48 -7.27 -5.75
N ALA A 69 11.79 -6.95 -4.50
CA ALA A 69 13.12 -6.50 -4.11
C ALA A 69 14.17 -7.60 -4.38
N GLY A 70 15.40 -7.20 -4.70
CA GLY A 70 16.47 -8.07 -5.20
C GLY A 70 16.67 -7.92 -6.71
N GLY A 71 17.80 -8.42 -7.24
CA GLY A 71 18.07 -8.42 -8.69
C GLY A 71 18.17 -7.02 -9.35
N GLY A 72 18.41 -5.96 -8.56
CA GLY A 72 18.45 -4.56 -9.03
C GLY A 72 17.30 -3.69 -8.50
N ASN A 73 16.21 -4.28 -8.08
CA ASN A 73 15.14 -3.60 -7.36
C ASN A 73 15.48 -3.53 -5.85
N ARG A 74 14.89 -2.58 -5.15
CA ARG A 74 15.08 -2.42 -3.70
C ARG A 74 13.77 -2.17 -3.00
N ALA A 75 13.68 -2.61 -1.75
CA ALA A 75 12.55 -2.23 -0.90
C ALA A 75 12.50 -0.71 -0.70
N GLY A 76 11.31 -0.15 -0.82
CA GLY A 76 11.04 1.26 -0.54
C GLY A 76 10.51 1.48 0.87
N LEU A 77 10.58 2.70 1.36
CA LEU A 77 9.93 3.11 2.61
C LEU A 77 8.44 3.33 2.33
N PHE A 78 7.58 2.43 2.80
CA PHE A 78 6.14 2.57 2.61
C PHE A 78 5.52 3.56 3.61
N MET A 79 5.89 3.41 4.89
CA MET A 79 5.38 4.24 5.97
C MET A 79 6.48 4.49 7.01
N PRO A 80 6.86 5.75 7.27
CA PRO A 80 7.81 6.06 8.33
C PRO A 80 7.19 5.80 9.72
N GLY A 81 7.94 5.18 10.62
CA GLY A 81 7.51 4.95 12.00
C GLY A 81 7.39 6.23 12.83
N THR A 82 8.05 7.30 12.38
CA THR A 82 7.91 8.66 12.93
C THR A 82 7.67 9.64 11.79
N PRO A 83 6.41 9.78 11.32
CA PRO A 83 6.06 10.66 10.22
C PRO A 83 6.36 12.13 10.54
N LYS A 84 6.87 12.88 9.56
CA LYS A 84 7.11 14.32 9.68
C LYS A 84 6.52 15.05 8.47
N LEU A 85 5.97 16.24 8.71
CA LEU A 85 5.46 17.09 7.64
C LEU A 85 6.56 17.38 6.60
N ASN A 86 6.18 17.35 5.32
CA ASN A 86 7.07 17.55 4.16
C ASN A 86 8.13 16.44 3.97
N MET A 87 8.04 15.33 4.70
CA MET A 87 8.90 14.17 4.47
C MET A 87 8.59 13.55 3.10
N LYS A 88 9.64 13.32 2.29
CA LYS A 88 9.56 12.73 0.95
C LYS A 88 10.37 11.45 0.91
N TYR A 89 9.80 10.42 0.30
CA TYR A 89 10.43 9.11 0.20
C TYR A 89 9.92 8.32 -0.99
N TYR A 90 10.68 7.31 -1.42
CA TYR A 90 10.23 6.33 -2.40
C TYR A 90 9.57 5.16 -1.68
N GLN A 91 8.35 4.84 -2.09
CA GLN A 91 7.60 3.66 -1.63
C GLN A 91 7.98 2.43 -2.44
N GLU A 92 8.34 2.62 -3.71
CA GLU A 92 8.77 1.58 -4.63
C GLU A 92 10.05 1.97 -5.35
N ILE A 93 10.98 1.01 -5.47
CA ILE A 93 12.26 1.23 -6.14
C ILE A 93 12.53 0.05 -7.07
N ALA A 94 11.74 -0.04 -8.14
CA ALA A 94 11.84 -1.02 -9.22
C ALA A 94 11.96 -0.29 -10.56
N PRO A 95 13.18 0.10 -10.99
CA PRO A 95 13.39 0.93 -12.18
C PRO A 95 12.74 0.35 -13.44
N GLY A 96 11.90 1.16 -14.09
CA GLY A 96 11.16 0.78 -15.30
C GLY A 96 9.88 -0.05 -15.04
N ILE A 97 9.57 -0.38 -13.77
CA ILE A 97 8.38 -1.15 -13.39
C ILE A 97 7.51 -0.32 -12.44
N ALA A 98 8.06 0.06 -11.28
CA ALA A 98 7.35 0.80 -10.24
C ALA A 98 8.33 1.74 -9.50
N MET A 99 8.04 3.03 -9.48
CA MET A 99 8.89 4.06 -8.87
C MET A 99 8.04 5.09 -8.11
N ASP A 100 7.15 4.58 -7.28
CA ASP A 100 6.22 5.41 -6.55
C ASP A 100 6.87 6.12 -5.37
N ARG A 101 6.48 7.36 -5.19
CA ARG A 101 7.02 8.27 -4.19
C ARG A 101 5.90 8.97 -3.46
N ALA A 102 6.15 9.24 -2.19
CA ALA A 102 5.22 9.86 -1.29
C ALA A 102 5.78 11.16 -0.70
N GLU A 103 4.88 12.08 -0.39
CA GLU A 103 5.13 13.27 0.40
C GLU A 103 4.06 13.41 1.48
N ILE A 104 4.46 13.51 2.74
CA ILE A 104 3.54 13.76 3.85
C ILE A 104 3.16 15.24 3.83
N VAL A 105 1.90 15.54 3.49
CA VAL A 105 1.41 16.92 3.32
C VAL A 105 0.56 17.42 4.49
N SER A 106 0.08 16.53 5.35
CA SER A 106 -0.61 16.87 6.60
C SER A 106 -0.48 15.72 7.61
N LEU A 107 -0.55 16.05 8.91
CA LEU A 107 -0.52 15.09 10.02
C LEU A 107 -1.74 15.22 10.95
N ASP A 108 -2.69 16.07 10.61
CA ASP A 108 -3.82 16.42 11.49
C ASP A 108 -5.12 16.66 10.70
N GLU A 109 -5.41 15.74 9.76
CA GLU A 109 -6.67 15.79 9.01
C GLU A 109 -7.81 15.10 9.78
N GLU A 110 -9.04 15.54 9.55
CA GLU A 110 -10.24 14.80 9.91
C GLU A 110 -10.74 14.01 8.69
N CYS A 111 -10.79 12.69 8.81
CA CYS A 111 -11.24 11.79 7.75
C CYS A 111 -12.64 11.27 8.02
N LYS A 112 -13.61 11.63 7.16
CA LYS A 112 -15.00 11.13 7.21
C LYS A 112 -15.19 10.01 6.20
N THR A 113 -15.58 8.85 6.68
CA THR A 113 -15.79 7.64 5.89
C THR A 113 -17.09 6.94 6.31
N PRO A 114 -17.62 6.00 5.54
CA PRO A 114 -18.75 5.17 5.97
C PRO A 114 -18.44 4.35 7.24
N ALA A 115 -17.19 4.04 7.53
CA ALA A 115 -16.77 3.33 8.75
C ALA A 115 -16.73 4.22 9.99
N GLY A 116 -16.76 5.55 9.83
CA GLY A 116 -16.72 6.52 10.93
C GLY A 116 -15.88 7.75 10.62
N THR A 117 -15.71 8.59 11.64
CA THR A 117 -14.86 9.77 11.59
C THR A 117 -13.58 9.51 12.37
N PHE A 118 -12.45 9.77 11.74
CA PHE A 118 -11.11 9.58 12.30
C PHE A 118 -10.39 10.93 12.38
N SER A 119 -9.78 11.21 13.52
CA SER A 119 -8.97 12.41 13.73
C SER A 119 -7.47 12.10 13.57
N LYS A 120 -6.67 13.14 13.39
CA LYS A 120 -5.19 13.04 13.23
C LYS A 120 -4.78 12.13 12.07
N CYS A 121 -5.57 12.13 11.01
CA CYS A 121 -5.20 11.41 9.81
C CYS A 121 -3.97 12.05 9.18
N MET A 122 -3.02 11.23 8.80
CA MET A 122 -1.92 11.63 7.93
C MET A 122 -2.41 11.65 6.49
N LYS A 123 -2.20 12.77 5.80
CA LYS A 123 -2.44 12.90 4.36
C LYS A 123 -1.13 12.77 3.62
N VAL A 124 -1.08 11.85 2.69
CA VAL A 124 0.07 11.58 1.83
C VAL A 124 -0.30 11.92 0.39
N LYS A 125 0.55 12.70 -0.25
CA LYS A 125 0.51 12.90 -1.69
C LYS A 125 1.39 11.86 -2.34
N GLU A 126 0.81 11.04 -3.19
CA GLU A 126 1.51 9.99 -3.95
C GLU A 126 1.63 10.37 -5.43
N GLY A 127 2.65 9.86 -6.07
CA GLY A 127 2.90 10.02 -7.49
C GLY A 127 4.03 9.12 -7.92
N SER A 128 4.19 8.91 -9.22
CA SER A 128 5.23 8.05 -9.76
C SER A 128 6.35 8.85 -10.43
N ALA A 129 7.58 8.37 -10.34
CA ALA A 129 8.70 8.94 -11.06
C ALA A 129 8.71 8.54 -12.55
N ILE A 130 7.93 7.53 -12.93
CA ILE A 130 7.77 7.07 -14.32
C ILE A 130 6.45 7.55 -14.95
N GLU A 131 5.47 7.97 -14.12
CA GLU A 131 4.18 8.54 -14.56
C GLU A 131 4.00 9.95 -13.99
N LEU A 132 4.66 10.93 -14.58
CA LEU A 132 4.82 12.28 -14.03
C LEU A 132 3.52 13.05 -13.78
N LEU A 133 2.42 12.68 -14.43
CA LEU A 133 1.10 13.33 -14.25
C LEU A 133 0.20 12.61 -13.25
N ALA A 134 0.56 11.40 -12.82
CA ALA A 134 -0.18 10.68 -11.79
C ALA A 134 0.06 11.33 -10.43
N THR A 135 -0.99 11.83 -9.82
CA THR A 135 -0.96 12.37 -8.45
C THR A 135 -2.26 12.03 -7.78
N GLU A 136 -2.17 11.39 -6.64
CA GLU A 136 -3.33 11.10 -5.80
C GLU A 136 -3.04 11.39 -4.32
N TYR A 137 -4.08 11.33 -3.49
CA TYR A 137 -3.96 11.55 -2.06
C TYR A 137 -4.51 10.35 -1.30
N LYS A 138 -3.67 9.81 -0.41
CA LYS A 138 -4.05 8.76 0.54
C LYS A 138 -4.13 9.30 1.96
N TYR A 139 -5.06 8.74 2.73
CA TYR A 139 -5.31 9.16 4.10
C TYR A 139 -5.17 7.95 5.02
N TYR A 140 -4.35 8.11 6.05
CA TYR A 140 -4.07 7.05 7.02
C TYR A 140 -4.47 7.51 8.42
N ALA A 141 -5.36 6.77 9.07
CA ALA A 141 -5.75 7.02 10.45
C ALA A 141 -4.87 6.21 11.42
N PRO A 142 -4.47 6.78 12.58
CA PRO A 142 -3.72 6.07 13.59
C PRO A 142 -4.41 4.76 14.00
N GLU A 143 -3.64 3.68 14.15
CA GLU A 143 -4.08 2.33 14.55
C GLU A 143 -5.03 1.61 13.58
N ILE A 144 -5.55 2.30 12.57
CA ILE A 144 -6.47 1.76 11.56
C ILE A 144 -5.73 1.47 10.24
N GLY A 145 -4.88 2.40 9.79
CA GLY A 145 -4.21 2.35 8.50
C GLY A 145 -4.95 3.17 7.43
N LEU A 146 -4.99 2.67 6.19
CA LEU A 146 -5.60 3.37 5.05
C LEU A 146 -7.10 3.53 5.23
N VAL A 147 -7.57 4.77 5.24
CA VAL A 147 -9.00 5.13 5.39
C VAL A 147 -9.56 5.85 4.16
N GLY A 148 -8.68 6.32 3.27
CA GLY A 148 -9.07 6.96 2.02
C GLY A 148 -7.98 6.85 0.97
N ASP A 149 -8.37 6.58 -0.28
CA ASP A 149 -7.52 6.44 -1.45
C ASP A 149 -8.23 7.06 -2.65
N GLY A 150 -7.84 8.28 -3.02
CA GLY A 150 -8.59 9.07 -3.98
C GLY A 150 -10.07 9.20 -3.57
N GLU A 151 -10.97 8.66 -4.38
CA GLU A 151 -12.42 8.63 -4.10
C GLU A 151 -12.85 7.44 -3.24
N VAL A 152 -12.00 6.42 -3.09
CA VAL A 152 -12.31 5.22 -2.30
C VAL A 152 -12.19 5.51 -0.81
N LYS A 153 -13.19 5.10 -0.03
CA LYS A 153 -13.24 5.33 1.42
C LYS A 153 -13.50 4.05 2.19
N LEU A 154 -12.92 3.98 3.38
CA LEU A 154 -13.09 2.87 4.29
C LEU A 154 -14.55 2.65 4.66
N VAL A 155 -15.09 1.44 4.41
CA VAL A 155 -16.46 1.05 4.77
C VAL A 155 -16.54 0.30 6.09
N LYS A 156 -15.50 -0.49 6.40
CA LYS A 156 -15.36 -1.19 7.69
C LYS A 156 -13.92 -1.64 7.89
N HIS A 157 -13.56 -1.84 9.14
CA HIS A 157 -12.28 -2.44 9.54
C HIS A 157 -12.49 -3.42 10.70
N GLY A 158 -11.50 -4.21 11.02
CA GLY A 158 -11.53 -5.15 12.15
C GLY A 158 -10.58 -6.32 11.92
N PHE A 159 -10.60 -7.25 12.86
CA PHE A 159 -9.79 -8.46 12.81
C PHE A 159 -10.58 -9.61 12.18
N ILE A 160 -9.92 -10.40 11.32
CA ILE A 160 -10.48 -11.66 10.86
C ILE A 160 -10.43 -12.62 12.05
N LYS A 161 -11.60 -13.09 12.51
CA LYS A 161 -11.65 -14.17 13.50
C LYS A 161 -11.07 -15.41 12.84
N GLY A 162 -9.96 -15.93 13.37
CA GLY A 162 -9.42 -17.22 12.95
C GLY A 162 -10.48 -18.29 13.07
N LYS A 163 -10.54 -19.16 12.06
CA LYS A 163 -11.28 -20.42 12.12
C LYS A 163 -10.50 -21.40 12.96
#